data_37c2b17a2e73ef8c408d33010703f442
#
_entry.id   37c2b17a2e73ef8c408d33010703f442
#
_cell.length_a   1.000
_cell.length_b   1.000
_cell.length_c   1.000
_cell.angle_alpha   90.00
_cell.angle_beta   90.00
_cell.angle_gamma   90.00
#
_symmetry.space_group_name_H-M   'P 1'
#
loop_
_entity.id
_entity.type
_entity.pdbx_description
1 polymer ?
#
loop_
_entity_poly.entity_id
_entity_poly.type
_entity_poly.pdbx_seq_one_letter_code
_entity_poly.pdbx_strand_id
1 'polypeptide(L)'
;KAILVGKIYQMQKYIELIGAAGSGKSTLIRMLAIIFGKEAYYTTNLKTLEKNQFETANLYGKRLVAITDAETYAGDLSTLKAATGGDDLRYEVKNTQASNPFKFIGGLILAANQDVQSSDHSNGLQRRRITLRLNVVINPEDMKDLDPLFIENAAGIVNWMLDMEDEEMVKYLKTPEKMSAEIRKAKDEQMLNTDSLYRWFNDNIELVPGHRSYIGNAKPFHMNLHPNICSDVNEKLYPNYQSWAQGEAIKKTVSLQTFSKDLKCLLVEKLTIPGIKKHHDSKGKYIEGIKIKSSIEVETANNTLESETHNILGIRNNMVTSSHH
;
A
#
# COMPACT_ATOMS: atom_id res chain seq x y z
N LYS A 1 -12.99 17.21 -0.59
CA LYS A 1 -13.86 17.66 -1.67
C LYS A 1 -14.41 16.49 -2.51
N ALA A 2 -13.58 15.64 -3.13
CA ALA A 2 -14.04 14.62 -4.09
C ALA A 2 -15.18 13.71 -3.58
N ILE A 3 -15.14 13.31 -2.31
CA ILE A 3 -16.19 12.51 -1.67
C ILE A 3 -17.47 13.34 -1.49
N LEU A 4 -17.35 14.58 -1.02
CA LEU A 4 -18.49 15.50 -0.82
C LEU A 4 -19.27 15.72 -2.13
N VAL A 5 -18.55 15.97 -3.22
CA VAL A 5 -19.19 16.24 -4.52
C VAL A 5 -19.48 14.96 -5.34
N GLY A 6 -19.19 13.78 -4.80
CA GLY A 6 -19.47 12.50 -5.44
C GLY A 6 -18.62 12.21 -6.67
N LYS A 7 -17.39 12.73 -6.74
CA LYS A 7 -16.46 12.52 -7.88
C LYS A 7 -15.39 11.47 -7.61
N ILE A 8 -15.23 10.99 -6.36
CA ILE A 8 -14.14 10.09 -5.96
C ILE A 8 -14.15 8.76 -6.72
N TYR A 9 -15.33 8.20 -6.98
CA TYR A 9 -15.47 6.93 -7.71
C TYR A 9 -14.92 6.99 -9.13
N GLN A 10 -14.98 8.16 -9.79
CA GLN A 10 -14.43 8.37 -11.14
C GLN A 10 -12.90 8.27 -11.16
N MET A 11 -12.27 8.57 -10.03
CA MET A 11 -10.82 8.47 -9.86
C MET A 11 -10.37 7.08 -9.42
N GLN A 12 -11.32 6.21 -9.07
CA GLN A 12 -11.07 4.85 -8.58
C GLN A 12 -10.08 4.83 -7.40
N LYS A 13 -10.25 5.72 -6.43
CA LYS A 13 -9.35 5.85 -5.28
C LYS A 13 -10.07 5.58 -3.97
N TYR A 14 -9.31 5.05 -3.00
CA TYR A 14 -9.69 5.01 -1.59
C TYR A 14 -8.53 5.51 -0.73
N ILE A 15 -8.84 5.97 0.46
CA ILE A 15 -7.87 6.48 1.41
C ILE A 15 -7.58 5.38 2.44
N GLU A 16 -6.32 5.18 2.76
CA GLU A 16 -5.85 4.29 3.80
C GLU A 16 -5.12 5.11 4.87
N LEU A 17 -5.66 5.08 6.10
CA LEU A 17 -5.08 5.75 7.27
C LEU A 17 -4.30 4.73 8.08
N ILE A 18 -2.99 4.83 8.09
CA ILE A 18 -2.09 3.94 8.82
C ILE A 18 -1.42 4.69 9.96
N GLY A 19 -1.38 4.09 11.15
CA GLY A 19 -0.68 4.65 12.30
C GLY A 19 -0.96 3.86 13.58
N ALA A 20 -0.11 4.02 14.58
CA ALA A 20 -0.27 3.35 15.86
C ALA A 20 -1.60 3.72 16.56
N ALA A 21 -1.98 2.94 17.58
CA ALA A 21 -3.08 3.34 18.46
C ALA A 21 -2.80 4.73 19.05
N GLY A 22 -3.82 5.58 19.18
CA GLY A 22 -3.66 6.95 19.69
C GLY A 22 -3.13 7.97 18.66
N SER A 23 -2.96 7.60 17.38
CA SER A 23 -2.46 8.53 16.35
C SER A 23 -3.53 9.44 15.72
N GLY A 24 -4.78 9.40 16.19
CA GLY A 24 -5.85 10.28 15.70
C GLY A 24 -6.67 9.74 14.53
N LYS A 25 -6.45 8.50 14.05
CA LYS A 25 -7.25 7.88 12.96
C LYS A 25 -8.76 7.96 13.22
N SER A 26 -9.18 7.46 14.38
CA SER A 26 -10.59 7.46 14.78
C SER A 26 -11.17 8.85 14.96
N THR A 27 -10.37 9.79 15.40
CA THR A 27 -10.77 11.21 15.53
C THR A 27 -11.03 11.84 14.16
N LEU A 28 -10.16 11.57 13.18
CA LEU A 28 -10.37 12.03 11.80
C LEU A 28 -11.63 11.39 11.18
N ILE A 29 -11.85 10.09 11.41
CA ILE A 29 -13.05 9.40 10.92
C ILE A 29 -14.32 9.98 11.58
N ARG A 30 -14.31 10.27 12.90
CA ARG A 30 -15.45 10.89 13.58
C ARG A 30 -15.74 12.30 13.05
N MET A 31 -14.72 13.12 12.82
CA MET A 31 -14.88 14.41 12.16
C MET A 31 -15.60 14.27 10.82
N LEU A 32 -15.17 13.35 9.99
CA LEU A 32 -15.81 13.09 8.70
C LEU A 32 -17.24 12.56 8.87
N ALA A 33 -17.49 11.67 9.84
CA ALA A 33 -18.84 11.18 10.13
C ALA A 33 -19.80 12.31 10.55
N ILE A 34 -19.33 13.31 11.31
CA ILE A 34 -20.09 14.51 11.67
C ILE A 34 -20.41 15.33 10.40
N ILE A 35 -19.41 15.55 9.54
CA ILE A 35 -19.56 16.33 8.30
C ILE A 35 -20.55 15.69 7.33
N PHE A 36 -20.48 14.38 7.13
CA PHE A 36 -21.36 13.67 6.20
C PHE A 36 -22.75 13.39 6.79
N GLY A 37 -22.87 13.31 8.11
CA GLY A 37 -24.09 12.96 8.81
C GLY A 37 -24.43 11.47 8.75
N LYS A 38 -25.30 11.02 9.65
CA LYS A 38 -25.63 9.59 9.84
C LYS A 38 -26.20 8.92 8.59
N GLU A 39 -26.98 9.64 7.80
CA GLU A 39 -27.64 9.09 6.63
C GLU A 39 -26.64 8.79 5.50
N ALA A 40 -25.62 9.63 5.35
CA ALA A 40 -24.62 9.51 4.29
C ALA A 40 -23.35 8.76 4.72
N TYR A 41 -23.19 8.44 6.00
CA TYR A 41 -22.05 7.73 6.58
C TYR A 41 -22.40 6.29 6.96
N TYR A 42 -21.43 5.38 6.80
CA TYR A 42 -21.52 3.99 7.29
C TYR A 42 -20.16 3.52 7.76
N THR A 43 -20.13 2.60 8.72
CA THR A 43 -18.90 1.96 9.20
C THR A 43 -19.02 0.45 9.17
N THR A 44 -17.94 -0.22 8.76
CA THR A 44 -17.82 -1.67 8.73
C THR A 44 -16.38 -2.08 9.00
N ASN A 45 -16.10 -3.38 8.99
CA ASN A 45 -14.73 -3.89 8.96
C ASN A 45 -14.45 -4.66 7.67
N LEU A 46 -13.16 -4.79 7.33
CA LEU A 46 -12.75 -5.36 6.05
C LEU A 46 -13.18 -6.82 5.88
N LYS A 47 -13.11 -7.62 6.97
CA LYS A 47 -13.55 -9.01 6.93
C LYS A 47 -15.04 -9.15 6.65
N THR A 48 -15.86 -8.32 7.27
CA THR A 48 -17.33 -8.32 7.06
C THR A 48 -17.64 -7.90 5.63
N LEU A 49 -17.01 -6.83 5.13
CA LEU A 49 -17.19 -6.36 3.76
C LEU A 49 -16.86 -7.44 2.70
N GLU A 50 -15.79 -8.19 2.91
CA GLU A 50 -15.33 -9.18 1.91
C GLU A 50 -16.01 -10.55 2.05
N LYS A 51 -16.56 -10.90 3.22
CA LYS A 51 -17.10 -12.24 3.48
C LYS A 51 -18.61 -12.31 3.65
N ASN A 52 -19.26 -11.22 4.02
CA ASN A 52 -20.71 -11.20 4.21
C ASN A 52 -21.41 -10.67 2.95
N GLN A 53 -22.12 -11.53 2.25
CA GLN A 53 -22.83 -11.18 1.01
C GLN A 53 -23.90 -10.07 1.18
N PHE A 54 -24.41 -9.86 2.40
CA PHE A 54 -25.42 -8.85 2.70
C PHE A 54 -24.80 -7.47 3.00
N GLU A 55 -23.49 -7.42 3.24
CA GLU A 55 -22.82 -6.20 3.69
C GLU A 55 -22.81 -5.10 2.62
N THR A 56 -22.68 -5.48 1.37
CA THR A 56 -22.66 -4.52 0.26
C THR A 56 -23.95 -3.70 0.16
N ALA A 57 -25.10 -4.24 0.60
CA ALA A 57 -26.36 -3.51 0.62
C ALA A 57 -26.31 -2.27 1.53
N ASN A 58 -25.53 -2.31 2.61
CA ASN A 58 -25.37 -1.19 3.54
C ASN A 58 -24.59 0.00 2.92
N LEU A 59 -23.89 -0.23 1.82
CA LEU A 59 -23.17 0.82 1.09
C LEU A 59 -24.12 1.63 0.19
N TYR A 60 -25.32 1.09 -0.11
CA TYR A 60 -26.26 1.77 -0.97
C TYR A 60 -26.67 3.12 -0.42
N GLY A 61 -26.57 4.17 -1.24
CA GLY A 61 -26.90 5.55 -0.86
C GLY A 61 -25.87 6.23 0.04
N LYS A 62 -24.85 5.55 0.52
CA LYS A 62 -23.80 6.16 1.36
C LYS A 62 -22.82 6.98 0.54
N ARG A 63 -22.38 8.09 1.13
CA ARG A 63 -21.34 8.97 0.57
C ARG A 63 -19.96 8.67 1.11
N LEU A 64 -19.89 8.22 2.37
CA LEU A 64 -18.64 7.86 3.03
C LEU A 64 -18.81 6.56 3.80
N VAL A 65 -17.92 5.62 3.54
CA VAL A 65 -17.83 4.37 4.30
C VAL A 65 -16.45 4.27 4.95
N ALA A 66 -16.44 4.15 6.27
CA ALA A 66 -15.23 3.88 7.04
C ALA A 66 -15.09 2.37 7.27
N ILE A 67 -13.91 1.84 6.95
CA ILE A 67 -13.54 0.43 7.18
C ILE A 67 -12.49 0.44 8.27
N THR A 68 -12.83 -0.10 9.46
CA THR A 68 -11.94 -0.14 10.63
C THR A 68 -11.29 -1.50 10.80
N ASP A 69 -10.22 -1.58 11.60
CA ASP A 69 -9.52 -2.83 11.96
C ASP A 69 -9.12 -3.67 10.74
N ALA A 70 -8.67 -3.00 9.70
CA ALA A 70 -8.43 -3.61 8.41
C ALA A 70 -7.22 -4.55 8.39
N GLU A 71 -6.24 -4.36 9.29
CA GLU A 71 -5.06 -5.20 9.44
C GLU A 71 -5.36 -6.65 9.83
N THR A 72 -6.54 -6.91 10.36
CA THR A 72 -6.95 -8.26 10.77
C THR A 72 -7.33 -9.17 9.60
N TYR A 73 -7.39 -8.63 8.39
CA TYR A 73 -7.79 -9.37 7.19
C TYR A 73 -6.70 -9.31 6.12
N ALA A 74 -6.21 -10.47 5.71
CA ALA A 74 -5.16 -10.63 4.70
C ALA A 74 -5.61 -11.46 3.48
N GLY A 75 -6.92 -11.48 3.19
CA GLY A 75 -7.51 -12.21 2.07
C GLY A 75 -7.54 -11.43 0.76
N ASP A 76 -8.38 -11.92 -0.16
CA ASP A 76 -8.72 -11.20 -1.38
C ASP A 76 -9.58 -9.97 -1.06
N LEU A 77 -9.30 -8.86 -1.73
CA LEU A 77 -9.98 -7.57 -1.58
C LEU A 77 -10.86 -7.27 -2.80
N SER A 78 -11.61 -8.27 -3.26
CA SER A 78 -12.44 -8.17 -4.48
C SER A 78 -13.58 -7.19 -4.32
N THR A 79 -14.27 -7.18 -3.18
CA THR A 79 -15.38 -6.25 -2.90
C THR A 79 -14.87 -4.81 -2.79
N LEU A 80 -13.76 -4.59 -2.08
CA LEU A 80 -13.09 -3.28 -2.00
C LEU A 80 -12.70 -2.76 -3.40
N LYS A 81 -12.16 -3.64 -4.25
CA LYS A 81 -11.80 -3.29 -5.63
C LYS A 81 -13.03 -2.96 -6.47
N ALA A 82 -14.10 -3.74 -6.37
CA ALA A 82 -15.36 -3.51 -7.07
C ALA A 82 -16.00 -2.18 -6.65
N ALA A 83 -16.12 -1.95 -5.34
CA ALA A 83 -16.68 -0.71 -4.80
C ALA A 83 -15.87 0.53 -5.23
N THR A 84 -14.55 0.42 -5.24
CA THR A 84 -13.66 1.53 -5.66
C THR A 84 -13.62 1.68 -7.18
N GLY A 85 -13.81 0.58 -7.92
CA GLY A 85 -13.73 0.53 -9.38
C GLY A 85 -14.99 1.05 -10.10
N GLY A 86 -16.10 1.20 -9.38
CA GLY A 86 -17.41 1.51 -9.97
C GLY A 86 -18.06 0.30 -10.64
N ASP A 87 -17.64 -0.91 -10.25
CA ASP A 87 -18.29 -2.15 -10.68
C ASP A 87 -19.63 -2.32 -9.96
N ASP A 88 -20.51 -3.13 -10.52
CA ASP A 88 -21.82 -3.43 -9.93
C ASP A 88 -21.65 -4.26 -8.65
N LEU A 89 -22.20 -3.77 -7.55
CA LEU A 89 -22.27 -4.45 -6.27
C LEU A 89 -23.64 -5.11 -6.10
N ARG A 90 -23.65 -6.25 -5.42
CA ARG A 90 -24.90 -6.93 -5.09
C ARG A 90 -25.69 -6.12 -4.06
N TYR A 91 -27.00 -6.06 -4.25
CA TYR A 91 -27.93 -5.53 -3.26
C TYR A 91 -28.80 -6.67 -2.74
N GLU A 92 -28.32 -7.32 -1.70
CA GLU A 92 -29.03 -8.44 -1.06
C GLU A 92 -29.34 -8.08 0.38
N VAL A 93 -30.62 -8.13 0.75
CA VAL A 93 -31.10 -7.93 2.12
C VAL A 93 -31.68 -9.23 2.61
N LYS A 94 -31.35 -9.61 3.85
CA LYS A 94 -31.83 -10.87 4.46
C LYS A 94 -33.35 -10.93 4.43
N ASN A 95 -33.89 -12.07 4.01
CA ASN A 95 -35.32 -12.34 3.92
C ASN A 95 -36.10 -11.44 2.90
N THR A 96 -35.39 -10.84 1.96
CA THR A 96 -36.01 -10.05 0.89
C THR A 96 -35.59 -10.61 -0.47
N GLN A 97 -36.44 -10.45 -1.49
CA GLN A 97 -36.06 -10.81 -2.86
C GLN A 97 -34.85 -9.94 -3.28
N ALA A 98 -33.83 -10.56 -3.87
CA ALA A 98 -32.67 -9.84 -4.38
C ALA A 98 -33.13 -8.71 -5.33
N SER A 99 -32.61 -7.50 -5.11
CA SER A 99 -32.89 -6.37 -6.00
C SER A 99 -31.74 -6.17 -7.01
N ASN A 100 -31.96 -5.22 -7.92
CA ASN A 100 -30.96 -4.93 -8.94
C ASN A 100 -29.62 -4.51 -8.31
N PRO A 101 -28.50 -4.93 -8.91
CA PRO A 101 -27.19 -4.47 -8.49
C PRO A 101 -27.07 -2.93 -8.60
N PHE A 102 -26.18 -2.34 -7.83
CA PHE A 102 -25.96 -0.90 -7.80
C PHE A 102 -24.46 -0.56 -7.88
N LYS A 103 -24.15 0.67 -8.26
CA LYS A 103 -22.78 1.21 -8.22
C LYS A 103 -22.60 2.07 -6.98
N PHE A 104 -21.52 1.79 -6.24
CA PHE A 104 -21.13 2.64 -5.13
C PHE A 104 -20.41 3.88 -5.65
N ILE A 105 -20.97 5.06 -5.38
CA ILE A 105 -20.43 6.36 -5.82
C ILE A 105 -19.80 7.17 -4.69
N GLY A 106 -19.78 6.61 -3.47
CA GLY A 106 -19.16 7.22 -2.30
C GLY A 106 -17.64 7.02 -2.24
N GLY A 107 -17.04 7.49 -1.16
CA GLY A 107 -15.63 7.27 -0.84
C GLY A 107 -15.45 6.21 0.23
N LEU A 108 -14.34 5.49 0.15
CA LEU A 108 -13.92 4.51 1.15
C LEU A 108 -12.71 5.06 1.90
N ILE A 109 -12.74 5.01 3.22
CA ILE A 109 -11.61 5.29 4.11
C ILE A 109 -11.36 4.05 4.96
N LEU A 110 -10.17 3.51 4.83
CA LEU A 110 -9.74 2.33 5.54
C LEU A 110 -8.76 2.75 6.64
N ALA A 111 -8.97 2.29 7.87
CA ALA A 111 -8.10 2.58 9.00
C ALA A 111 -7.50 1.29 9.56
N ALA A 112 -6.17 1.30 9.75
CA ALA A 112 -5.41 0.18 10.27
C ALA A 112 -4.22 0.66 11.11
N ASN A 113 -3.75 -0.20 12.04
CA ASN A 113 -2.55 0.10 12.81
C ASN A 113 -1.27 -0.25 12.03
N GLN A 114 -1.38 -1.16 11.08
CA GLN A 114 -0.30 -1.63 10.22
C GLN A 114 -0.76 -1.69 8.76
N ASP A 115 0.20 -1.82 7.83
CA ASP A 115 -0.11 -1.95 6.41
C ASP A 115 -0.96 -3.19 6.14
N VAL A 116 -2.07 -2.96 5.43
CA VAL A 116 -3.03 -4.02 5.12
C VAL A 116 -2.44 -4.96 4.07
N GLN A 117 -2.29 -6.21 4.45
CA GLN A 117 -1.84 -7.28 3.59
C GLN A 117 -2.95 -7.70 2.63
N SER A 118 -2.58 -8.16 1.45
CA SER A 118 -3.52 -8.71 0.48
C SER A 118 -2.87 -9.86 -0.27
N SER A 119 -3.66 -10.88 -0.58
CA SER A 119 -3.25 -11.94 -1.50
C SER A 119 -3.22 -11.51 -2.97
N ASP A 120 -3.72 -10.31 -3.27
CA ASP A 120 -3.71 -9.73 -4.61
C ASP A 120 -2.40 -8.99 -4.89
N HIS A 121 -1.51 -9.61 -5.64
CA HIS A 121 -0.24 -9.02 -6.09
C HIS A 121 -0.38 -8.18 -7.37
N SER A 122 -1.61 -8.04 -7.91
CA SER A 122 -1.85 -7.20 -9.09
C SER A 122 -1.72 -5.72 -8.77
N ASN A 123 -1.47 -4.91 -9.80
CA ASN A 123 -1.45 -3.45 -9.66
C ASN A 123 -2.86 -2.86 -9.37
N GLY A 124 -3.91 -3.69 -9.44
CA GLY A 124 -5.30 -3.25 -9.31
C GLY A 124 -5.62 -2.57 -7.99
N LEU A 125 -5.10 -3.11 -6.86
CA LEU A 125 -5.27 -2.52 -5.54
C LEU A 125 -4.35 -1.32 -5.33
N GLN A 126 -3.08 -1.47 -5.71
CA GLN A 126 -2.04 -0.47 -5.47
C GLN A 126 -2.33 0.87 -6.15
N ARG A 127 -2.80 0.85 -7.40
CA ARG A 127 -3.17 2.07 -8.14
C ARG A 127 -4.37 2.82 -7.53
N ARG A 128 -5.22 2.13 -6.74
CA ARG A 128 -6.42 2.71 -6.11
C ARG A 128 -6.14 3.29 -4.73
N ARG A 129 -5.07 2.88 -4.10
CA ARG A 129 -4.71 3.21 -2.72
C ARG A 129 -4.03 4.58 -2.65
N ILE A 130 -4.46 5.38 -1.67
CA ILE A 130 -3.74 6.59 -1.22
C ILE A 130 -3.47 6.39 0.26
N THR A 131 -2.22 6.11 0.63
CA THR A 131 -1.83 5.84 2.01
C THR A 131 -1.41 7.14 2.69
N LEU A 132 -2.05 7.43 3.83
CA LEU A 132 -1.71 8.53 4.72
C LEU A 132 -1.22 7.94 6.04
N ARG A 133 0.02 8.24 6.43
CA ARG A 133 0.61 7.79 7.69
C ARG A 133 0.45 8.85 8.78
N LEU A 134 -0.14 8.45 9.89
CA LEU A 134 -0.23 9.27 11.09
C LEU A 134 0.87 8.82 12.06
N ASN A 135 1.99 9.51 12.02
CA ASN A 135 3.23 9.10 12.72
C ASN A 135 3.32 9.66 14.15
N VAL A 136 2.42 10.55 14.55
CA VAL A 136 2.40 11.14 15.88
C VAL A 136 1.40 10.40 16.75
N VAL A 137 1.86 9.87 17.88
CA VAL A 137 1.01 9.30 18.92
C VAL A 137 0.72 10.40 19.95
N ILE A 138 -0.56 10.64 20.23
CA ILE A 138 -0.98 11.65 21.21
C ILE A 138 -0.90 11.03 22.60
N ASN A 139 -0.22 11.71 23.53
CA ASN A 139 -0.16 11.25 24.91
C ASN A 139 -1.58 11.19 25.50
N PRO A 140 -1.90 10.19 26.33
CA PRO A 140 -3.22 10.08 26.97
C PRO A 140 -3.64 11.33 27.73
N GLU A 141 -2.70 12.04 28.32
CA GLU A 141 -2.92 13.29 29.08
C GLU A 141 -3.34 14.46 28.18
N ASP A 142 -2.94 14.43 26.89
CA ASP A 142 -3.25 15.47 25.90
C ASP A 142 -4.52 15.16 25.11
N MET A 143 -5.11 13.97 25.31
CA MET A 143 -6.32 13.58 24.60
C MET A 143 -7.51 14.44 25.01
N LYS A 144 -8.16 15.02 24.01
CA LYS A 144 -9.35 15.88 24.18
C LYS A 144 -10.49 15.34 23.35
N ASP A 145 -11.71 15.53 23.85
CA ASP A 145 -12.90 15.35 23.03
C ASP A 145 -13.02 16.55 22.06
N LEU A 146 -12.79 16.26 20.78
CA LEU A 146 -12.85 17.25 19.71
C LEU A 146 -14.22 17.27 19.00
N ASP A 147 -15.13 16.37 19.31
CA ASP A 147 -16.43 16.27 18.64
C ASP A 147 -17.27 17.56 18.76
N PRO A 148 -17.32 18.27 19.92
CA PRO A 148 -17.99 19.53 20.01
C PRO A 148 -17.41 20.60 19.06
N LEU A 149 -16.09 20.67 18.94
CA LEU A 149 -15.42 21.60 18.03
C LEU A 149 -15.70 21.25 16.55
N PHE A 150 -15.77 19.97 16.23
CA PHE A 150 -16.12 19.54 14.87
C PHE A 150 -17.55 19.89 14.50
N ILE A 151 -18.48 19.73 15.43
CA ILE A 151 -19.90 20.11 15.24
C ILE A 151 -20.04 21.65 15.05
N GLU A 152 -19.40 22.41 15.89
CA GLU A 152 -19.44 23.88 15.83
C GLU A 152 -18.85 24.41 14.51
N ASN A 153 -17.75 23.81 14.05
CA ASN A 153 -17.01 24.27 12.87
C ASN A 153 -17.33 23.49 11.59
N ALA A 154 -18.30 22.57 11.59
CA ALA A 154 -18.59 21.69 10.46
C ALA A 154 -18.81 22.45 9.15
N ALA A 155 -19.59 23.54 9.18
CA ALA A 155 -19.85 24.36 8.00
C ALA A 155 -18.57 25.02 7.45
N GLY A 156 -17.70 25.53 8.34
CA GLY A 156 -16.40 26.11 7.95
C GLY A 156 -15.48 25.08 7.32
N ILE A 157 -15.42 23.86 7.91
CA ILE A 157 -14.63 22.75 7.36
C ILE A 157 -15.14 22.34 5.97
N VAL A 158 -16.46 22.24 5.78
CA VAL A 158 -17.05 21.90 4.47
C VAL A 158 -16.71 22.99 3.44
N ASN A 159 -16.86 24.26 3.77
CA ASN A 159 -16.52 25.36 2.88
C ASN A 159 -15.02 25.30 2.49
N TRP A 160 -14.14 25.14 3.48
CA TRP A 160 -12.71 24.96 3.21
C TRP A 160 -12.41 23.77 2.28
N MET A 161 -13.09 22.62 2.49
CA MET A 161 -12.94 21.47 1.59
C MET A 161 -13.43 21.76 0.16
N LEU A 162 -14.45 22.59 0.00
CA LEU A 162 -15.05 22.95 -1.29
C LEU A 162 -14.23 24.01 -2.04
N ASP A 163 -13.48 24.85 -1.33
CA ASP A 163 -12.65 25.91 -1.91
C ASP A 163 -11.51 25.41 -2.77
N MET A 164 -11.06 24.16 -2.55
CA MET A 164 -10.02 23.56 -3.42
C MET A 164 -10.50 23.54 -4.88
N GLU A 165 -9.66 23.97 -5.81
CA GLU A 165 -9.97 23.91 -7.24
C GLU A 165 -10.16 22.46 -7.73
N ASP A 166 -11.08 22.27 -8.67
CA ASP A 166 -11.38 20.92 -9.22
C ASP A 166 -10.18 20.30 -9.92
N GLU A 167 -9.39 21.10 -10.62
CA GLU A 167 -8.17 20.64 -11.30
C GLU A 167 -7.10 20.18 -10.32
N GLU A 168 -6.95 20.91 -9.21
CA GLU A 168 -6.03 20.56 -8.15
C GLU A 168 -6.47 19.26 -7.46
N MET A 169 -7.75 19.13 -7.10
CA MET A 169 -8.33 17.91 -6.56
C MET A 169 -8.05 16.70 -7.46
N VAL A 170 -8.23 16.85 -8.77
CA VAL A 170 -7.96 15.78 -9.74
C VAL A 170 -6.48 15.41 -9.78
N LYS A 171 -5.56 16.39 -9.71
CA LYS A 171 -4.10 16.13 -9.64
C LYS A 171 -3.74 15.32 -8.39
N TYR A 172 -4.24 15.72 -7.21
CA TYR A 172 -4.02 14.98 -5.96
C TYR A 172 -4.54 13.55 -6.01
N LEU A 173 -5.64 13.28 -6.70
CA LEU A 173 -6.20 11.95 -6.79
C LEU A 173 -5.54 11.08 -7.87
N LYS A 174 -5.16 11.65 -9.01
CA LYS A 174 -4.52 10.90 -10.10
C LYS A 174 -3.06 10.57 -9.83
N THR A 175 -2.31 11.52 -9.27
CA THR A 175 -0.87 11.41 -9.05
C THR A 175 -0.47 11.90 -7.66
N PRO A 176 -1.03 11.32 -6.58
CA PRO A 176 -0.83 11.80 -5.21
C PRO A 176 0.65 11.82 -4.81
N GLU A 177 1.44 10.87 -5.26
CA GLU A 177 2.88 10.78 -5.02
C GLU A 177 3.72 11.87 -5.69
N LYS A 178 3.17 12.56 -6.69
CA LYS A 178 3.81 13.75 -7.30
C LYS A 178 3.44 15.03 -6.56
N MET A 179 2.31 15.02 -5.87
CA MET A 179 1.77 16.18 -5.16
C MET A 179 2.29 16.27 -3.71
N SER A 180 2.65 15.15 -3.09
CA SER A 180 3.18 15.12 -1.72
C SER A 180 4.32 14.11 -1.58
N ALA A 181 5.43 14.57 -0.99
CA ALA A 181 6.58 13.74 -0.65
C ALA A 181 6.22 12.71 0.44
N GLU A 182 5.36 13.09 1.38
CA GLU A 182 4.88 12.24 2.46
C GLU A 182 4.05 11.07 1.90
N ILE A 183 3.14 11.33 0.95
CA ILE A 183 2.34 10.28 0.30
C ILE A 183 3.25 9.35 -0.51
N ARG A 184 4.25 9.89 -1.21
CA ARG A 184 5.24 9.07 -1.91
C ARG A 184 6.00 8.16 -0.96
N LYS A 185 6.54 8.72 0.13
CA LYS A 185 7.24 7.96 1.16
C LYS A 185 6.34 6.88 1.79
N ALA A 186 5.10 7.23 2.13
CA ALA A 186 4.12 6.28 2.68
C ALA A 186 3.82 5.12 1.72
N LYS A 187 3.74 5.39 0.42
CA LYS A 187 3.57 4.39 -0.63
C LYS A 187 4.78 3.46 -0.73
N ASP A 188 6.00 4.01 -0.73
CA ASP A 188 7.23 3.22 -0.82
C ASP A 188 7.38 2.31 0.41
N GLU A 189 7.18 2.83 1.61
CA GLU A 189 7.19 2.05 2.85
C GLU A 189 6.14 0.93 2.84
N GLN A 190 4.93 1.25 2.38
CA GLN A 190 3.86 0.28 2.28
C GLN A 190 4.21 -0.83 1.27
N MET A 191 4.82 -0.50 0.14
CA MET A 191 5.29 -1.50 -0.84
C MET A 191 6.41 -2.38 -0.25
N LEU A 192 7.35 -1.82 0.50
CA LEU A 192 8.39 -2.58 1.20
C LEU A 192 7.79 -3.57 2.21
N ASN A 193 6.73 -3.17 2.92
CA ASN A 193 6.10 -4.00 3.95
C ASN A 193 5.18 -5.09 3.39
N THR A 194 4.59 -4.89 2.21
CA THR A 194 3.53 -5.76 1.68
C THR A 194 3.89 -6.52 0.40
N ASP A 195 4.96 -6.13 -0.31
CA ASP A 195 5.35 -6.73 -1.59
C ASP A 195 6.79 -7.27 -1.50
N SER A 196 6.92 -8.58 -1.30
CA SER A 196 8.23 -9.24 -1.20
C SER A 196 9.07 -9.11 -2.47
N LEU A 197 8.44 -9.01 -3.65
CA LEU A 197 9.16 -8.80 -4.91
C LEU A 197 9.73 -7.39 -4.99
N TYR A 198 8.97 -6.38 -4.53
CA TYR A 198 9.47 -5.00 -4.44
C TYR A 198 10.62 -4.89 -3.44
N ARG A 199 10.51 -5.52 -2.26
CA ARG A 199 11.58 -5.55 -1.26
C ARG A 199 12.85 -6.19 -1.82
N TRP A 200 12.73 -7.38 -2.44
CA TRP A 200 13.86 -8.00 -3.12
C TRP A 200 14.48 -7.08 -4.19
N PHE A 201 13.65 -6.42 -4.99
CA PHE A 201 14.12 -5.49 -6.01
C PHE A 201 14.92 -4.34 -5.41
N ASN A 202 14.38 -3.73 -4.35
CA ASN A 202 15.04 -2.64 -3.63
C ASN A 202 16.41 -3.05 -3.04
N ASP A 203 16.47 -4.24 -2.45
CA ASP A 203 17.65 -4.73 -1.77
C ASP A 203 18.74 -5.19 -2.75
N ASN A 204 18.35 -5.87 -3.84
CA ASN A 204 19.29 -6.63 -4.67
C ASN A 204 19.49 -6.07 -6.08
N ILE A 205 18.70 -5.10 -6.53
CA ILE A 205 18.74 -4.63 -7.91
C ILE A 205 19.14 -3.16 -7.99
N GLU A 206 19.98 -2.84 -8.95
CA GLU A 206 20.32 -1.47 -9.35
C GLU A 206 19.84 -1.20 -10.78
N LEU A 207 19.58 0.07 -11.08
CA LEU A 207 19.21 0.53 -12.42
C LEU A 207 20.48 0.86 -13.20
N VAL A 208 20.75 0.06 -14.25
CA VAL A 208 21.92 0.25 -15.13
C VAL A 208 21.44 0.26 -16.58
N PRO A 209 21.35 1.42 -17.23
CA PRO A 209 20.89 1.51 -18.60
C PRO A 209 21.70 0.62 -19.55
N GLY A 210 20.98 -0.15 -20.39
CA GLY A 210 21.60 -1.04 -21.38
C GLY A 210 22.11 -2.38 -20.82
N HIS A 211 22.18 -2.58 -19.50
CA HIS A 211 22.58 -3.87 -18.93
C HIS A 211 21.50 -4.93 -19.14
N ARG A 212 21.91 -6.15 -19.45
CA ARG A 212 21.02 -7.29 -19.71
C ARG A 212 21.08 -8.29 -18.57
N SER A 213 20.03 -8.36 -17.77
CA SER A 213 19.89 -9.36 -16.71
C SER A 213 18.97 -10.50 -17.12
N TYR A 214 19.50 -11.71 -17.16
CA TYR A 214 18.73 -12.90 -17.53
C TYR A 214 17.83 -13.34 -16.39
N ILE A 215 16.61 -13.79 -16.74
CA ILE A 215 15.64 -14.23 -15.73
C ILE A 215 16.07 -15.54 -15.10
N GLY A 216 16.68 -16.45 -15.88
CA GLY A 216 17.13 -17.75 -15.42
C GLY A 216 16.10 -18.87 -15.60
N ASN A 217 16.41 -20.06 -15.08
CA ASN A 217 15.60 -21.26 -15.17
C ASN A 217 15.02 -21.68 -13.83
N ALA A 218 13.91 -22.42 -13.84
CA ALA A 218 13.21 -22.94 -12.65
C ALA A 218 13.90 -24.18 -12.04
N LYS A 219 15.21 -24.37 -12.15
CA LYS A 219 15.88 -25.49 -11.47
C LYS A 219 15.74 -25.29 -9.96
N PRO A 220 15.33 -26.31 -9.19
CA PRO A 220 15.25 -26.21 -7.74
C PRO A 220 16.61 -25.81 -7.17
N PHE A 221 16.63 -24.84 -6.28
CA PHE A 221 17.80 -24.53 -5.48
C PHE A 221 17.95 -25.64 -4.44
N HIS A 222 18.81 -26.61 -4.68
CA HIS A 222 19.17 -27.64 -3.70
C HIS A 222 20.35 -27.14 -2.89
N MET A 223 20.12 -26.85 -1.60
CA MET A 223 21.17 -26.41 -0.66
C MET A 223 22.38 -27.34 -0.52
N ASN A 224 22.30 -28.56 -1.04
CA ASN A 224 23.33 -29.60 -0.87
C ASN A 224 24.21 -29.81 -2.11
N LEU A 225 24.17 -28.95 -3.11
CA LEU A 225 24.97 -29.09 -4.31
C LEU A 225 26.12 -28.07 -4.34
N HIS A 226 27.31 -28.59 -4.62
CA HIS A 226 28.61 -27.93 -4.72
C HIS A 226 28.70 -26.42 -4.98
N PRO A 227 29.80 -25.77 -4.48
CA PRO A 227 30.03 -24.31 -4.59
C PRO A 227 29.94 -23.71 -6.00
N ASN A 228 30.04 -24.51 -7.05
CA ASN A 228 29.95 -24.07 -8.44
C ASN A 228 28.54 -23.74 -8.95
N ILE A 229 27.48 -23.93 -8.12
CA ILE A 229 26.11 -23.55 -8.46
C ILE A 229 25.78 -22.13 -7.98
N CYS A 230 26.65 -21.53 -7.18
CA CYS A 230 26.51 -20.13 -6.73
C CYS A 230 26.60 -19.09 -7.85
N SER A 231 27.15 -19.40 -9.03
CA SER A 231 27.24 -18.43 -10.13
C SER A 231 25.88 -17.95 -10.61
N ASP A 232 24.87 -18.82 -10.67
CA ASP A 232 23.53 -18.47 -11.14
C ASP A 232 22.81 -17.48 -10.20
N VAL A 233 23.09 -17.50 -8.90
CA VAL A 233 22.49 -16.60 -7.90
C VAL A 233 22.94 -15.16 -8.11
N ASN A 234 24.18 -14.94 -8.49
CA ASN A 234 24.74 -13.60 -8.72
C ASN A 234 24.55 -13.10 -10.16
N GLU A 235 24.15 -13.98 -11.09
CA GLU A 235 24.04 -13.65 -12.51
C GLU A 235 22.60 -13.63 -13.03
N LYS A 236 21.67 -14.33 -12.36
CA LYS A 236 20.29 -14.51 -12.85
C LYS A 236 19.25 -14.06 -11.83
N LEU A 237 18.25 -13.33 -12.30
CA LEU A 237 17.25 -12.66 -11.46
C LEU A 237 16.41 -13.62 -10.61
N TYR A 238 15.92 -14.72 -11.18
CA TYR A 238 15.06 -15.65 -10.45
C TYR A 238 15.79 -16.50 -9.39
N PRO A 239 16.96 -17.09 -9.68
CA PRO A 239 17.78 -17.71 -8.64
C PRO A 239 18.18 -16.74 -7.52
N ASN A 240 18.52 -15.49 -7.84
CA ASN A 240 18.81 -14.47 -6.85
C ASN A 240 17.59 -14.18 -5.94
N TYR A 241 16.41 -14.01 -6.53
CA TYR A 241 15.15 -13.86 -5.78
C TYR A 241 14.88 -15.07 -4.87
N GLN A 242 15.08 -16.29 -5.37
CA GLN A 242 14.85 -17.49 -4.56
C GLN A 242 15.81 -17.57 -3.37
N SER A 243 17.10 -17.27 -3.57
CA SER A 243 18.11 -17.23 -2.50
C SER A 243 17.78 -16.18 -1.45
N TRP A 244 17.48 -14.96 -1.89
CA TRP A 244 17.05 -13.88 -1.00
C TRP A 244 15.77 -14.25 -0.21
N ALA A 245 14.75 -14.75 -0.88
CA ALA A 245 13.50 -15.15 -0.24
C ALA A 245 13.68 -16.26 0.80
N GLN A 246 14.65 -17.14 0.60
CA GLN A 246 15.00 -18.15 1.57
C GLN A 246 15.69 -17.53 2.80
N GLY A 247 16.60 -16.58 2.60
CA GLY A 247 17.21 -15.79 3.69
C GLY A 247 16.17 -15.05 4.53
N GLU A 248 15.14 -14.50 3.88
CA GLU A 248 14.01 -13.81 4.52
C GLU A 248 12.94 -14.75 5.12
N ALA A 249 13.19 -16.04 5.18
CA ALA A 249 12.26 -17.07 5.69
C ALA A 249 10.88 -17.04 5.01
N ILE A 250 10.80 -16.63 3.75
CA ILE A 250 9.56 -16.64 2.95
C ILE A 250 9.23 -18.10 2.61
N LYS A 251 8.19 -18.64 3.24
CA LYS A 251 7.82 -20.07 3.16
C LYS A 251 7.50 -20.55 1.74
N LYS A 252 7.03 -19.68 0.85
CA LYS A 252 6.64 -20.05 -0.52
C LYS A 252 7.00 -18.95 -1.50
N THR A 253 7.97 -19.21 -2.35
CA THR A 253 8.30 -18.36 -3.49
C THR A 253 7.33 -18.58 -4.64
N VAL A 254 7.10 -17.55 -5.45
CA VAL A 254 6.29 -17.65 -6.66
C VAL A 254 7.00 -18.50 -7.74
N SER A 255 6.24 -19.07 -8.67
CA SER A 255 6.81 -19.80 -9.81
C SER A 255 7.61 -18.87 -10.73
N LEU A 256 8.53 -19.42 -11.53
CA LEU A 256 9.29 -18.65 -12.53
C LEU A 256 8.39 -17.84 -13.48
N GLN A 257 7.24 -18.42 -13.88
CA GLN A 257 6.31 -17.74 -14.77
C GLN A 257 5.65 -16.56 -14.08
N THR A 258 5.19 -16.75 -12.85
CA THR A 258 4.60 -15.72 -12.00
C THR A 258 5.63 -14.63 -11.70
N PHE A 259 6.84 -14.97 -11.24
CA PHE A 259 7.94 -14.04 -11.02
C PHE A 259 8.21 -13.17 -12.24
N SER A 260 8.33 -13.78 -13.42
CA SER A 260 8.64 -13.06 -14.66
C SER A 260 7.51 -12.10 -15.09
N LYS A 261 6.25 -12.43 -14.80
CA LYS A 261 5.09 -11.58 -15.03
C LYS A 261 5.05 -10.43 -14.01
N ASP A 262 5.20 -10.76 -12.74
CA ASP A 262 5.09 -9.81 -11.63
C ASP A 262 6.26 -8.82 -11.64
N LEU A 263 7.47 -9.27 -11.98
CA LEU A 263 8.62 -8.38 -12.14
C LEU A 263 8.40 -7.38 -13.29
N LYS A 264 7.82 -7.79 -14.42
CA LYS A 264 7.44 -6.85 -15.48
C LYS A 264 6.40 -5.84 -14.99
N CYS A 265 5.36 -6.30 -14.30
CA CYS A 265 4.34 -5.43 -13.71
C CYS A 265 4.98 -4.44 -12.72
N LEU A 266 5.86 -4.91 -11.84
CA LEU A 266 6.59 -4.07 -10.91
C LEU A 266 7.37 -2.95 -11.62
N LEU A 267 8.19 -3.30 -12.58
CA LEU A 267 9.10 -2.35 -13.25
C LEU A 267 8.37 -1.34 -14.15
N VAL A 268 7.37 -1.81 -14.91
CA VAL A 268 6.69 -1.00 -15.92
C VAL A 268 5.47 -0.28 -15.38
N GLU A 269 4.64 -0.98 -14.58
CA GLU A 269 3.34 -0.45 -14.15
C GLU A 269 3.40 0.22 -12.77
N LYS A 270 4.12 -0.37 -11.81
CA LYS A 270 4.21 0.16 -10.43
C LYS A 270 5.29 1.24 -10.31
N LEU A 271 6.50 0.97 -10.78
CA LEU A 271 7.64 1.87 -10.67
C LEU A 271 7.77 2.83 -11.86
N THR A 272 7.14 2.51 -12.97
CA THR A 272 7.16 3.32 -14.21
C THR A 272 8.59 3.67 -14.65
N ILE A 273 9.51 2.70 -14.60
CA ILE A 273 10.92 2.91 -14.93
C ILE A 273 11.05 3.05 -16.46
N PRO A 274 11.58 4.17 -16.96
CA PRO A 274 11.73 4.40 -18.40
C PRO A 274 12.73 3.40 -19.02
N GLY A 275 12.46 2.97 -20.26
CA GLY A 275 13.41 2.17 -21.04
C GLY A 275 13.49 0.70 -20.68
N ILE A 276 12.75 0.22 -19.65
CA ILE A 276 12.70 -1.19 -19.30
C ILE A 276 11.95 -1.98 -20.37
N LYS A 277 12.63 -2.99 -20.93
CA LYS A 277 12.05 -3.91 -21.92
C LYS A 277 12.40 -5.35 -21.56
N LYS A 278 11.45 -6.23 -21.79
CA LYS A 278 11.67 -7.68 -21.68
C LYS A 278 11.92 -8.25 -23.06
N HIS A 279 13.02 -8.93 -23.21
CA HIS A 279 13.48 -9.53 -24.47
C HIS A 279 13.73 -11.02 -24.33
N HIS A 280 13.99 -11.68 -25.47
CA HIS A 280 14.41 -13.06 -25.55
C HIS A 280 15.49 -13.19 -26.62
N ASP A 281 16.56 -13.89 -26.29
CA ASP A 281 17.64 -14.25 -27.21
C ASP A 281 18.00 -15.75 -27.10
N SER A 282 19.09 -16.17 -27.71
CA SER A 282 19.56 -17.58 -27.67
C SER A 282 19.90 -18.06 -26.26
N LYS A 283 20.23 -17.17 -25.34
CA LYS A 283 20.55 -17.47 -23.92
C LYS A 283 19.31 -17.48 -23.02
N GLY A 284 18.18 -16.98 -23.48
CA GLY A 284 16.91 -16.98 -22.75
C GLY A 284 16.22 -15.62 -22.63
N LYS A 285 15.26 -15.54 -21.70
CA LYS A 285 14.54 -14.29 -21.42
C LYS A 285 15.38 -13.38 -20.52
N TYR A 286 15.49 -12.10 -20.87
CA TYR A 286 16.19 -11.09 -20.08
C TYR A 286 15.40 -9.78 -19.98
N ILE A 287 15.79 -8.96 -19.01
CA ILE A 287 15.31 -7.60 -18.83
C ILE A 287 16.50 -6.68 -19.04
N GLU A 288 16.31 -5.64 -19.85
CA GLU A 288 17.30 -4.59 -20.09
C GLU A 288 17.05 -3.41 -19.17
N GLY A 289 18.10 -2.84 -18.60
CA GLY A 289 18.07 -1.66 -17.76
C GLY A 289 18.20 -1.93 -16.26
N ILE A 290 18.35 -3.18 -15.83
CA ILE A 290 18.57 -3.56 -14.43
C ILE A 290 19.77 -4.50 -14.29
N LYS A 291 20.41 -4.49 -13.11
CA LYS A 291 21.54 -5.36 -12.76
C LYS A 291 21.43 -5.81 -11.30
N ILE A 292 21.89 -7.03 -10.99
CA ILE A 292 22.02 -7.51 -9.61
C ILE A 292 23.21 -6.78 -8.97
N LYS A 293 22.99 -6.18 -7.78
CA LYS A 293 24.05 -5.54 -6.99
C LYS A 293 25.16 -6.54 -6.65
N SER A 294 26.41 -6.09 -6.61
CA SER A 294 27.52 -6.93 -6.15
C SER A 294 27.41 -7.14 -4.62
N SER A 295 27.87 -8.30 -4.13
CA SER A 295 27.84 -8.64 -2.70
C SER A 295 28.56 -7.61 -1.81
N ILE A 296 29.55 -6.95 -2.35
CA ILE A 296 30.32 -5.91 -1.66
C ILE A 296 29.48 -4.65 -1.41
N GLU A 297 28.60 -4.30 -2.34
CA GLU A 297 27.72 -3.11 -2.25
C GLU A 297 26.57 -3.33 -1.26
N VAL A 298 26.09 -4.55 -1.10
CA VAL A 298 25.02 -4.91 -0.15
C VAL A 298 25.52 -4.80 1.30
N GLU A 299 26.73 -5.27 1.61
CA GLU A 299 27.32 -5.14 2.95
C GLU A 299 27.60 -3.69 3.33
N THR A 300 28.01 -2.86 2.39
CA THR A 300 28.28 -1.43 2.66
C THR A 300 26.98 -0.67 2.95
N ALA A 301 25.90 -0.96 2.23
CA ALA A 301 24.59 -0.35 2.48
C ALA A 301 23.99 -0.75 3.82
N ASN A 302 24.12 -2.01 4.24
CA ASN A 302 23.66 -2.50 5.53
C ASN A 302 24.47 -1.88 6.68
N ASN A 303 25.79 -1.77 6.56
CA ASN A 303 26.65 -1.13 7.57
C ASN A 303 26.37 0.37 7.73
N THR A 304 25.97 1.06 6.66
CA THR A 304 25.58 2.48 6.72
C THR A 304 24.24 2.65 7.45
N LEU A 305 23.24 1.78 7.19
CA LEU A 305 21.96 1.78 7.89
C LEU A 305 22.09 1.42 9.38
N GLU A 306 22.97 0.48 9.74
CA GLU A 306 23.25 0.16 11.15
C GLU A 306 23.98 1.31 11.86
N SER A 307 24.89 2.02 11.18
CA SER A 307 25.58 3.19 11.76
C SER A 307 24.65 4.38 11.97
N GLU A 308 23.68 4.61 11.08
CA GLU A 308 22.66 5.65 11.26
C GLU A 308 21.68 5.31 12.39
N THR A 309 21.26 4.04 12.52
CA THR A 309 20.41 3.60 13.64
C THR A 309 21.14 3.66 14.99
N HIS A 310 22.42 3.34 15.04
CA HIS A 310 23.25 3.49 16.26
C HIS A 310 23.44 4.95 16.67
N ASN A 311 23.62 5.86 15.71
CA ASN A 311 23.71 7.30 15.98
C ASN A 311 22.39 7.88 16.53
N ILE A 312 21.24 7.45 16.02
CA ILE A 312 19.92 7.87 16.51
C ILE A 312 19.66 7.35 17.94
N LEU A 313 20.08 6.12 18.25
CA LEU A 313 20.01 5.55 19.61
C LEU A 313 20.99 6.22 20.58
N GLY A 314 22.19 6.57 20.13
CA GLY A 314 23.19 7.31 20.91
C GLY A 314 22.74 8.73 21.28
N ILE A 315 22.07 9.43 20.40
CA ILE A 315 21.50 10.78 20.65
C ILE A 315 20.35 10.71 21.67
N ARG A 316 19.51 9.67 21.64
CA ARG A 316 18.44 9.49 22.64
C ARG A 316 19.00 9.22 24.05
N ASN A 317 20.06 8.43 24.18
CA ASN A 317 20.68 8.15 25.49
C ASN A 317 21.37 9.38 26.09
N ASN A 318 21.93 10.26 25.28
CA ASN A 318 22.58 11.50 25.76
C ASN A 318 21.57 12.60 26.16
N MET A 319 20.33 12.57 25.65
CA MET A 319 19.27 13.49 26.07
C MET A 319 18.62 13.10 27.41
N VAL A 320 18.64 11.81 27.78
CA VAL A 320 18.07 11.33 29.06
C VAL A 320 19.03 11.55 30.24
N THR A 321 20.34 11.64 29.99
CA THR A 321 21.34 11.86 31.07
C THR A 321 21.62 13.33 31.39
N SER A 322 21.11 14.29 30.59
CA SER A 322 21.31 15.73 30.82
C SER A 322 20.19 16.45 31.56
N SER A 323 19.19 15.71 32.08
CA SER A 323 18.03 16.29 32.82
C SER A 323 18.09 16.02 34.33
N HIS A 324 19.26 15.63 34.89
CA HIS A 324 19.50 15.57 36.31
C HIS A 324 20.82 16.30 36.62
N HIS A 325 20.75 17.62 36.66
CA HIS A 325 21.58 18.51 37.49
C HIS A 325 20.85 19.81 37.70
#